data_16d8c699ce0900cad1bcad4ee466fcdc
#
_entry.id   16d8c699ce0900cad1bcad4ee466fcdc
#
_cell.length_a   1.000
_cell.length_b   1.000
_cell.length_c   1.000
_cell.angle_alpha   90.00
_cell.angle_beta   90.00
_cell.angle_gamma   90.00
#
_symmetry.space_group_name_H-M   'P 1'
#
loop_
_entity.id
_entity.type
_entity.pdbx_description
1 polymer ?
#
loop_
_entity_poly.entity_id
_entity_poly.type
_entity_poly.pdbx_seq_one_letter_code
_entity_poly.pdbx_strand_id
1 'polypeptide(L)'
;MARKVLIAEDDNNIAELLNLYLRKEGYDTLIAPDGGKALEVYRSFRPDLVLLDIMLPVMDGWAVCGKIRETDKTPIIMLTAKGETIDKVTGLEMG
;
A
#
# COMPACT_ATOMS: atom_id res chain seq x y z
N MET A 1 -12.65 1.81 16.84
CA MET A 1 -11.50 1.01 16.44
C MET A 1 -10.73 1.71 15.33
N ALA A 2 -9.42 1.65 15.42
CA ALA A 2 -8.60 2.29 14.41
C ALA A 2 -8.67 1.55 13.09
N ARG A 3 -8.65 2.30 11.98
CA ARG A 3 -8.55 1.71 10.67
C ARG A 3 -7.11 1.34 10.40
N LYS A 4 -6.91 0.31 9.59
CA LYS A 4 -5.59 -0.23 9.31
C LYS A 4 -5.15 0.16 7.92
N VAL A 5 -3.92 0.63 7.81
CA VAL A 5 -3.34 1.02 6.52
C VAL A 5 -2.02 0.27 6.33
N LEU A 6 -1.91 -0.41 5.21
CA LEU A 6 -0.65 -1.06 4.83
C LEU A 6 0.09 -0.10 3.90
N ILE A 7 1.36 0.15 4.22
CA ILE A 7 2.21 1.02 3.41
C ILE A 7 3.26 0.15 2.74
N ALA A 8 3.11 -0.08 1.45
CA ALA A 8 4.08 -0.87 0.67
C ALA A 8 5.00 0.10 -0.08
N GLU A 9 6.16 0.34 0.48
CA GLU A 9 7.09 1.34 -0.02
C GLU A 9 8.50 0.95 0.35
N ASP A 10 9.42 0.91 -0.62
CA ASP A 10 10.80 0.51 -0.34
C ASP A 10 11.70 1.68 0.09
N ASP A 11 11.30 2.90 -0.16
CA ASP A 11 12.06 4.07 0.30
C ASP A 11 11.71 4.32 1.76
N ASN A 12 12.70 4.12 2.64
CA ASN A 12 12.47 4.25 4.07
C ASN A 12 12.02 5.63 4.48
N ASN A 13 12.52 6.68 3.84
CA ASN A 13 12.14 8.04 4.18
C ASN A 13 10.68 8.30 3.86
N ILE A 14 10.25 7.86 2.70
CA ILE A 14 8.85 8.04 2.29
C ILE A 14 7.94 7.21 3.18
N ALA A 15 8.31 5.95 3.41
CA ALA A 15 7.51 5.06 4.26
C ALA A 15 7.34 5.63 5.66
N GLU A 16 8.43 6.12 6.25
CA GLU A 16 8.36 6.69 7.60
C GLU A 16 7.53 7.95 7.65
N LEU A 17 7.64 8.79 6.63
CA LEU A 17 6.84 10.01 6.58
C LEU A 17 5.36 9.69 6.53
N LEU A 18 4.98 8.76 5.66
CA LEU A 18 3.59 8.32 5.56
C LEU A 18 3.12 7.70 6.88
N ASN A 19 3.99 6.89 7.47
CA ASN A 19 3.68 6.22 8.72
C ASN A 19 3.40 7.22 9.84
N LEU A 20 4.27 8.21 9.99
CA LEU A 20 4.10 9.23 11.01
C LEU A 20 2.80 10.00 10.82
N TYR A 21 2.54 10.40 9.59
CA TYR A 21 1.34 11.16 9.31
C TYR A 21 0.07 10.36 9.62
N LEU A 22 0.04 9.12 9.17
CA LEU A 22 -1.15 8.29 9.36
C LEU A 22 -1.37 7.94 10.83
N ARG A 23 -0.30 7.65 11.56
CA ARG A 23 -0.44 7.36 12.99
C ARG A 23 -0.93 8.58 13.74
N LYS A 24 -0.46 9.75 13.34
CA LYS A 24 -0.94 10.99 13.96
C LYS A 24 -2.44 11.17 13.75
N GLU A 25 -2.96 10.68 12.63
CA GLU A 25 -4.37 10.76 12.32
C GLU A 25 -5.18 9.62 12.95
N GLY A 26 -4.54 8.75 13.70
CA GLY A 26 -5.24 7.70 14.42
C GLY A 26 -5.31 6.36 13.71
N TYR A 27 -4.56 6.16 12.63
CA TYR A 27 -4.56 4.89 11.92
C TYR A 27 -3.52 3.93 12.50
N ASP A 28 -3.83 2.63 12.44
CA ASP A 28 -2.85 1.59 12.68
C ASP A 28 -2.15 1.31 11.37
N THR A 29 -0.83 1.25 11.38
CA THR A 29 -0.06 1.11 10.15
C THR A 29 0.99 0.02 10.26
N LEU A 30 1.27 -0.62 9.12
CA LEU A 30 2.42 -1.49 8.97
C LEU A 30 3.09 -1.14 7.65
N ILE A 31 4.42 -1.30 7.60
CA ILE A 31 5.21 -0.99 6.43
C ILE A 31 5.75 -2.29 5.85
N ALA A 32 5.65 -2.45 4.54
CA ALA A 32 6.24 -3.56 3.82
C ALA A 32 7.22 -3.01 2.79
N PRO A 33 8.48 -3.45 2.80
CA PRO A 33 9.50 -2.86 1.93
C PRO A 33 9.55 -3.41 0.51
N ASP A 34 8.81 -4.49 0.24
CA ASP A 34 8.77 -5.06 -1.10
C ASP A 34 7.42 -5.71 -1.35
N GLY A 35 7.18 -6.12 -2.60
CA GLY A 35 5.89 -6.64 -2.99
C GLY A 35 5.56 -8.00 -2.37
N GLY A 36 6.57 -8.84 -2.20
CA GLY A 36 6.36 -10.14 -1.56
C GLY A 36 5.95 -9.97 -0.11
N LYS A 37 6.65 -9.09 0.60
CA LYS A 37 6.33 -8.80 1.99
C LYS A 37 4.97 -8.12 2.10
N ALA A 38 4.64 -7.28 1.12
CA ALA A 38 3.34 -6.60 1.13
C ALA A 38 2.19 -7.60 1.11
N LEU A 39 2.28 -8.63 0.27
CA LEU A 39 1.24 -9.65 0.23
C LEU A 39 1.18 -10.44 1.52
N GLU A 40 2.34 -10.78 2.08
CA GLU A 40 2.39 -11.51 3.33
C GLU A 40 1.71 -10.72 4.45
N VAL A 41 2.10 -9.44 4.58
CA VAL A 41 1.52 -8.57 5.60
C VAL A 41 0.03 -8.35 5.34
N TYR A 42 -0.35 -8.20 4.08
CA TYR A 42 -1.74 -8.00 3.72
C TYR A 42 -2.62 -9.11 4.28
N ARG A 43 -2.17 -10.34 4.10
CA ARG A 43 -2.97 -11.49 4.51
C ARG A 43 -3.18 -11.56 6.01
N SER A 44 -2.16 -11.20 6.79
CA SER A 44 -2.25 -11.26 8.24
C SER A 44 -2.84 -10.01 8.86
N PHE A 45 -2.51 -8.85 8.33
CA PHE A 45 -2.93 -7.57 8.89
C PHE A 45 -4.35 -7.21 8.50
N ARG A 46 -4.77 -7.61 7.30
CA ARG A 46 -6.10 -7.34 6.75
C ARG A 46 -6.43 -5.84 6.79
N PRO A 47 -5.65 -5.04 6.07
CA PRO A 47 -5.82 -3.58 6.13
C PRO A 47 -7.12 -3.12 5.49
N ASP A 48 -7.56 -1.94 5.88
CA ASP A 48 -8.73 -1.29 5.29
C ASP A 48 -8.34 -0.48 4.05
N LEU A 49 -7.05 -0.16 3.91
CA LEU A 49 -6.51 0.61 2.80
C LEU A 49 -5.07 0.21 2.57
N VAL A 50 -4.65 0.16 1.32
CA VAL A 50 -3.26 -0.12 0.95
C VAL A 50 -2.71 1.07 0.19
N LEU A 51 -1.58 1.59 0.66
CA LEU A 51 -0.79 2.57 -0.10
C LEU A 51 0.34 1.77 -0.74
N LEU A 52 0.39 1.75 -2.05
CA LEU A 52 1.19 0.78 -2.78
C LEU A 52 2.06 1.46 -3.83
N ASP A 53 3.37 1.41 -3.61
CA ASP A 53 4.31 1.96 -4.58
C ASP A 53 4.35 1.04 -5.81
N ILE A 54 4.33 1.65 -7.00
CA ILE A 54 4.40 0.90 -8.25
C ILE A 54 5.75 0.23 -8.38
N MET A 55 6.81 0.94 -8.01
CA MET A 55 8.19 0.50 -8.23
C MET A 55 8.75 -0.28 -7.06
N LEU A 56 8.07 -1.33 -6.65
CA LEU A 56 8.55 -2.16 -5.54
C LEU A 56 9.50 -3.24 -6.03
N PRO A 57 10.51 -3.61 -5.23
CA PRO A 57 11.33 -4.77 -5.54
C PRO A 57 10.55 -6.06 -5.31
N VAL A 58 11.07 -7.14 -5.84
CA VAL A 58 10.53 -8.51 -5.75
C VAL A 58 9.27 -8.67 -6.58
N MET A 59 8.24 -7.88 -6.30
CA MET A 59 6.99 -7.91 -7.05
C MET A 59 6.47 -6.48 -7.09
N ASP A 60 6.33 -5.93 -8.29
CA ASP A 60 5.94 -4.53 -8.41
C ASP A 60 4.49 -4.29 -7.96
N GLY A 61 4.15 -3.00 -7.84
CA GLY A 61 2.84 -2.62 -7.31
C GLY A 61 1.67 -3.14 -8.13
N TRP A 62 1.80 -3.18 -9.45
CA TRP A 62 0.71 -3.67 -10.28
C TRP A 62 0.46 -5.16 -10.02
N ALA A 63 1.54 -5.93 -9.86
CA ALA A 63 1.41 -7.36 -9.58
C ALA A 63 0.79 -7.59 -8.20
N VAL A 64 1.20 -6.80 -7.20
CA VAL A 64 0.61 -6.90 -5.86
C VAL A 64 -0.89 -6.58 -5.91
N CYS A 65 -1.24 -5.50 -6.60
CA CYS A 65 -2.63 -5.09 -6.76
C CYS A 65 -3.45 -6.21 -7.40
N GLY A 66 -2.92 -6.81 -8.47
CA GLY A 66 -3.60 -7.91 -9.14
C GLY A 66 -3.86 -9.08 -8.22
N LYS A 67 -2.87 -9.44 -7.39
CA LYS A 67 -3.04 -10.53 -6.44
C LYS A 67 -4.12 -10.24 -5.41
N ILE A 68 -4.15 -9.01 -4.89
CA ILE A 68 -5.17 -8.62 -3.93
C ILE A 68 -6.55 -8.70 -4.58
N ARG A 69 -6.65 -8.25 -5.83
CA ARG A 69 -7.92 -8.23 -6.54
C ARG A 69 -8.47 -9.60 -6.87
N GLU A 70 -7.66 -10.64 -6.80
CA GLU A 70 -8.15 -12.01 -6.99
C GLU A 70 -9.15 -12.40 -5.92
N THR A 71 -9.02 -11.85 -4.72
CA THR A 71 -9.86 -12.26 -3.60
C THR A 71 -10.59 -11.11 -2.91
N ASP A 72 -10.10 -9.88 -3.04
CA ASP A 72 -10.62 -8.77 -2.23
C ASP A 72 -10.82 -7.51 -3.04
N LYS A 73 -11.63 -6.61 -2.48
CA LYS A 73 -11.88 -5.29 -3.08
C LYS A 73 -11.36 -4.17 -2.19
N THR A 74 -10.37 -4.47 -1.36
CA THR A 74 -9.78 -3.48 -0.48
C THR A 74 -9.28 -2.28 -1.28
N PRO A 75 -9.62 -1.06 -0.89
CA PRO A 75 -9.13 0.13 -1.60
C PRO A 75 -7.61 0.18 -1.64
N ILE A 76 -7.08 0.50 -2.81
CA ILE A 76 -5.64 0.59 -3.04
C ILE A 76 -5.34 1.92 -3.71
N ILE A 77 -4.43 2.68 -3.14
CA ILE A 77 -3.93 3.91 -3.75
C ILE A 77 -2.53 3.63 -4.25
N MET A 78 -2.33 3.75 -5.56
CA MET A 78 -1.02 3.53 -6.15
C MET A 78 -0.19 4.80 -6.04
N LEU A 79 1.04 4.64 -5.57
CA LEU A 79 1.99 5.72 -5.48
C LEU A 79 2.86 5.67 -6.73
N THR A 80 2.99 6.80 -7.40
CA THR A 80 3.75 6.84 -8.65
C THR A 80 5.25 6.94 -8.38
N ALA A 81 6.03 6.74 -9.43
CA ALA A 81 7.46 6.93 -9.37
C ALA A 81 7.75 8.39 -9.04
N LYS A 82 8.96 8.64 -8.53
CA LYS A 82 9.32 9.98 -8.13
C LYS A 82 9.13 10.99 -9.24
N GLY A 83 8.66 12.16 -8.86
CA GLY A 83 8.46 13.25 -9.77
C GLY A 83 7.14 13.22 -10.48
N GLU A 84 6.37 12.18 -10.31
CA GLU A 84 5.06 12.09 -10.95
C GLU A 84 3.95 12.30 -9.94
N THR A 85 2.81 12.72 -10.44
CA THR A 85 1.66 12.97 -9.60
C THR A 85 0.79 11.74 -9.52
N ILE A 86 0.31 11.44 -8.32
CA ILE A 86 -0.67 10.40 -8.14
C ILE A 86 -2.02 10.94 -8.58
N ASP A 87 -2.66 10.27 -9.50
CA ASP A 87 -3.93 10.75 -9.99
C ASP A 87 -5.00 9.67 -10.03
N LYS A 88 -4.73 8.50 -9.44
CA LYS A 88 -5.68 7.40 -9.50
C LYS A 88 -5.76 6.65 -8.20
N VAL A 89 -6.95 6.18 -7.90
CA VAL A 89 -7.21 5.21 -6.85
C VAL A 89 -7.54 3.91 -7.56
N THR A 90 -6.53 3.11 -7.83
CA THR A 90 -6.69 1.93 -8.66
C THR A 90 -7.62 0.90 -8.06
N GLY A 91 -7.71 0.88 -6.73
CA GLY A 91 -8.63 -0.04 -6.09
C GLY A 91 -10.07 0.17 -6.49
N LEU A 92 -10.43 1.39 -6.84
CA LEU A 92 -11.79 1.69 -7.30
C LEU A 92 -11.96 1.44 -8.79
N GLU A 93 -10.90 1.59 -9.55
CA GLU A 93 -10.98 1.48 -11.00
C GLU A 93 -10.80 0.07 -11.52
N MET A 94 -9.98 -0.70 -10.83
CA MET A 94 -9.71 -2.07 -11.23
C MET A 94 -10.70 -3.06 -10.66
N GLY A 95 -11.46 -2.60 -9.71
CA GLY A 95 -12.41 -3.40 -8.96
C GLY A 95 -13.40 -4.20 -9.76
#